data_7e6ed46ff9a8ea0aafd494c3e7a3cdf3
#
_entry.id   7e6ed46ff9a8ea0aafd494c3e7a3cdf3
#
_cell.length_a   1.000
_cell.length_b   1.000
_cell.length_c   1.000
_cell.angle_alpha   90.00
_cell.angle_beta   90.00
_cell.angle_gamma   90.00
#
_symmetry.space_group_name_H-M   'P 1'
#
loop_
_entity.id
_entity.type
_entity.pdbx_description
1 polymer ?
#
loop_
_entity_poly.entity_id
_entity_poly.type
_entity_poly.pdbx_seq_one_letter_code
_entity_poly.pdbx_strand_id
1 'polypeptide(L)'
;LNIIEGQEPDTGDFRKMIDFVRNYADGHHHGKEKKFLFDHMVKELGKIGKNLITHGMMVEHDLGRLYMSDLEKALDSYDEKPSTEAKLGIISNAAGYASLLERHIEKENTLVFKYAEKNLPQESMDKVNEDSERFVEKAIADGVVDKYISLLEEMTSKYSRQ
;
A
#
# COMPACT_ATOMS: atom_id res chain seq x y z
N LEU A 1 -7.63 -11.51 -13.99
CA LEU A 1 -7.98 -12.04 -15.32
C LEU A 1 -8.87 -13.28 -15.22
N ASN A 2 -8.57 -14.25 -14.35
CA ASN A 2 -9.35 -15.49 -14.21
C ASN A 2 -10.85 -15.25 -14.00
N ILE A 3 -11.24 -14.21 -13.23
CA ILE A 3 -12.65 -13.85 -13.02
C ILE A 3 -13.30 -13.36 -14.32
N ILE A 4 -12.57 -12.61 -15.14
CA ILE A 4 -13.06 -12.14 -16.46
C ILE A 4 -13.22 -13.34 -17.40
N GLU A 5 -12.38 -14.35 -17.27
CA GLU A 5 -12.42 -15.60 -18.03
C GLU A 5 -13.47 -16.60 -17.51
N GLY A 6 -14.28 -16.19 -16.53
CA GLY A 6 -15.44 -16.96 -16.06
C GLY A 6 -15.20 -17.75 -14.76
N GLN A 7 -14.03 -17.66 -14.14
CA GLN A 7 -13.81 -18.25 -12.82
C GLN A 7 -14.52 -17.45 -11.72
N GLU A 8 -14.92 -18.13 -10.66
CA GLU A 8 -15.48 -17.45 -9.48
C GLU A 8 -14.36 -16.77 -8.68
N PRO A 9 -14.62 -15.59 -8.07
CA PRO A 9 -13.67 -14.93 -7.18
C PRO A 9 -13.37 -15.82 -5.95
N ASP A 10 -12.11 -16.02 -5.65
CA ASP A 10 -11.70 -16.56 -4.36
C ASP A 10 -11.75 -15.43 -3.31
N THR A 11 -12.91 -15.27 -2.66
CA THR A 11 -13.14 -14.18 -1.70
C THR A 11 -12.22 -14.29 -0.49
N GLY A 12 -11.83 -15.52 -0.11
CA GLY A 12 -10.88 -15.76 0.97
C GLY A 12 -9.51 -15.18 0.68
N ASP A 13 -8.99 -15.38 -0.52
CA ASP A 13 -7.69 -14.85 -0.91
C ASP A 13 -7.73 -13.31 -1.09
N PHE A 14 -8.83 -12.76 -1.61
CA PHE A 14 -8.98 -11.30 -1.63
C PHE A 14 -8.97 -10.71 -0.21
N ARG A 15 -9.61 -11.36 0.76
CA ARG A 15 -9.60 -10.92 2.17
C ARG A 15 -8.20 -10.99 2.79
N LYS A 16 -7.42 -12.04 2.48
CA LYS A 16 -6.01 -12.12 2.88
C LYS A 16 -5.18 -10.96 2.29
N MET A 17 -5.43 -10.59 1.03
CA MET A 17 -4.77 -9.46 0.41
C MET A 17 -5.20 -8.11 0.98
N ILE A 18 -6.47 -7.94 1.37
CA ILE A 18 -6.92 -6.76 2.11
C ILE A 18 -6.21 -6.66 3.46
N ASP A 19 -6.07 -7.78 4.20
CA ASP A 19 -5.30 -7.82 5.46
C ASP A 19 -3.84 -7.41 5.24
N PHE A 20 -3.21 -7.93 4.19
CA PHE A 20 -1.85 -7.52 3.79
C PHE A 20 -1.76 -6.01 3.52
N VAL A 21 -2.66 -5.48 2.69
CA VAL A 21 -2.63 -4.05 2.35
C VAL A 21 -2.84 -3.18 3.58
N ARG A 22 -3.82 -3.49 4.42
CA ARG A 22 -4.13 -2.70 5.62
C ARG A 22 -3.01 -2.72 6.66
N ASN A 23 -2.43 -3.86 6.93
CA ASN A 23 -1.50 -4.02 8.03
C ASN A 23 -0.03 -3.90 7.62
N TYR A 24 0.33 -4.32 6.41
CA TYR A 24 1.70 -4.25 5.95
C TYR A 24 1.95 -3.07 5.02
N ALA A 25 1.22 -2.92 3.92
CA ALA A 25 1.46 -1.82 3.00
C ALA A 25 1.08 -0.46 3.62
N ASP A 26 -0.12 -0.33 4.20
CA ASP A 26 -0.57 0.92 4.80
C ASP A 26 -0.08 1.08 6.25
N GLY A 27 -0.34 0.11 7.12
CA GLY A 27 -0.01 0.23 8.54
C GLY A 27 1.48 0.25 8.82
N HIS A 28 2.26 -0.63 8.17
CA HIS A 28 3.69 -0.71 8.40
C HIS A 28 4.47 0.20 7.44
N HIS A 29 4.33 0.05 6.12
CA HIS A 29 5.15 0.76 5.14
C HIS A 29 4.79 2.26 5.08
N HIS A 30 3.56 2.63 4.73
CA HIS A 30 3.13 4.04 4.71
C HIS A 30 3.14 4.67 6.11
N GLY A 31 2.87 3.87 7.16
CA GLY A 31 3.01 4.33 8.54
C GLY A 31 4.42 4.77 8.89
N LYS A 32 5.44 4.02 8.43
CA LYS A 32 6.87 4.35 8.57
C LYS A 32 7.21 5.64 7.81
N GLU A 33 6.82 5.74 6.55
CA GLU A 33 7.06 6.92 5.72
C GLU A 33 6.44 8.18 6.31
N LYS A 34 5.16 8.11 6.68
CA LYS A 34 4.45 9.22 7.30
C LYS A 34 5.13 9.69 8.57
N LYS A 35 5.53 8.75 9.43
CA LYS A 35 6.07 9.06 10.76
C LYS A 35 7.47 9.62 10.70
N PHE A 36 8.30 9.14 9.79
CA PHE A 36 9.72 9.49 9.78
C PHE A 36 10.05 10.43 8.62
N LEU A 37 9.82 10.06 7.37
CA LEU A 37 10.23 10.87 6.22
C LEU A 37 9.30 12.05 5.95
N PHE A 38 7.98 11.79 5.83
CA PHE A 38 7.03 12.83 5.42
C PHE A 38 6.88 13.93 6.45
N ASP A 39 6.98 13.61 7.73
CA ASP A 39 6.94 14.60 8.81
C ASP A 39 8.12 15.60 8.70
N HIS A 40 9.34 15.12 8.45
CA HIS A 40 10.50 15.97 8.18
C HIS A 40 10.32 16.79 6.89
N MET A 41 9.86 16.19 5.80
CA MET A 41 9.62 16.91 4.54
C MET A 41 8.61 18.05 4.69
N VAL A 42 7.52 17.81 5.41
CA VAL A 42 6.48 18.83 5.67
C VAL A 42 7.02 19.97 6.52
N LYS A 43 7.83 19.68 7.52
CA LYS A 43 8.36 20.67 8.47
C LYS A 43 9.51 21.50 7.89
N GLU A 44 10.39 20.87 7.12
CA GLU A 44 11.68 21.45 6.77
C GLU A 44 11.79 21.91 5.31
N LEU A 45 11.00 21.36 4.38
CA LEU A 45 11.11 21.65 2.95
C LEU A 45 10.11 22.71 2.44
N GLY A 46 9.53 23.49 3.35
CA GLY A 46 8.66 24.62 3.03
C GLY A 46 7.41 24.21 2.23
N LYS A 47 6.92 25.13 1.41
CA LYS A 47 5.65 24.93 0.68
C LYS A 47 5.70 23.77 -0.32
N ILE A 48 6.83 23.56 -0.98
CA ILE A 48 6.97 22.50 -2.00
C ILE A 48 6.92 21.13 -1.33
N GLY A 49 7.74 20.88 -0.32
CA GLY A 49 7.74 19.63 0.43
C GLY A 49 6.37 19.36 1.07
N LYS A 50 5.78 20.38 1.71
CA LYS A 50 4.44 20.26 2.28
C LYS A 50 3.40 19.85 1.22
N ASN A 51 3.35 20.52 0.07
CA ASN A 51 2.36 20.21 -0.96
C ASN A 51 2.58 18.83 -1.57
N LEU A 52 3.83 18.43 -1.83
CA LEU A 52 4.16 17.11 -2.35
C LEU A 52 3.61 15.99 -1.46
N ILE A 53 3.74 16.16 -0.15
CA ILE A 53 3.26 15.17 0.81
C ILE A 53 1.75 15.29 1.04
N THR A 54 1.24 16.47 1.45
CA THR A 54 -0.16 16.61 1.90
C THR A 54 -1.18 16.53 0.78
N HIS A 55 -0.84 17.03 -0.43
CA HIS A 55 -1.72 17.00 -1.60
C HIS A 55 -1.34 15.95 -2.66
N GLY A 56 -0.23 15.26 -2.45
CA GLY A 56 0.23 14.16 -3.27
C GLY A 56 0.12 12.83 -2.53
N MET A 57 1.17 12.43 -1.80
CA MET A 57 1.29 11.10 -1.19
C MET A 57 0.14 10.76 -0.25
N MET A 58 -0.22 11.67 0.67
CA MET A 58 -1.30 11.42 1.64
C MET A 58 -2.66 11.22 0.96
N VAL A 59 -2.94 11.91 -0.13
CA VAL A 59 -4.17 11.72 -0.92
C VAL A 59 -4.20 10.34 -1.58
N GLU A 60 -3.06 9.87 -2.08
CA GLU A 60 -2.96 8.53 -2.68
C GLU A 60 -3.10 7.42 -1.63
N HIS A 61 -2.55 7.60 -0.41
CA HIS A 61 -2.81 6.70 0.71
C HIS A 61 -4.30 6.61 1.05
N ASP A 62 -5.00 7.75 1.11
CA ASP A 62 -6.44 7.78 1.38
C ASP A 62 -7.26 7.11 0.27
N LEU A 63 -6.88 7.30 -1.01
CA LEU A 63 -7.48 6.59 -2.13
C LEU A 63 -7.23 5.08 -2.05
N GLY A 64 -6.05 4.65 -1.67
CA GLY A 64 -5.74 3.23 -1.43
C GLY A 64 -6.65 2.61 -0.37
N ARG A 65 -6.85 3.31 0.75
CA ARG A 65 -7.79 2.89 1.80
C ARG A 65 -9.23 2.79 1.31
N LEU A 66 -9.65 3.74 0.47
CA LEU A 66 -10.98 3.73 -0.13
C LEU A 66 -11.17 2.50 -1.03
N TYR A 67 -10.21 2.20 -1.92
CA TYR A 67 -10.27 1.00 -2.75
C TYR A 67 -10.39 -0.28 -1.92
N MET A 68 -9.63 -0.39 -0.82
CA MET A 68 -9.71 -1.56 0.06
C MET A 68 -11.04 -1.66 0.79
N SER A 69 -11.61 -0.53 1.22
CA SER A 69 -12.95 -0.49 1.82
C SER A 69 -14.04 -0.92 0.83
N ASP A 70 -13.97 -0.42 -0.40
CA ASP A 70 -14.98 -0.72 -1.41
C ASP A 70 -14.81 -2.14 -1.99
N LEU A 71 -13.58 -2.66 -2.05
CA LEU A 71 -13.32 -4.06 -2.36
C LEU A 71 -13.94 -4.99 -1.31
N GLU A 72 -13.79 -4.68 -0.02
CA GLU A 72 -14.38 -5.47 1.06
C GLU A 72 -15.91 -5.50 0.97
N LYS A 73 -16.56 -4.34 0.73
CA LYS A 73 -18.01 -4.27 0.51
C LYS A 73 -18.47 -5.10 -0.70
N ALA A 74 -17.68 -5.09 -1.79
CA ALA A 74 -17.98 -5.88 -2.97
C ALA A 74 -17.86 -7.38 -2.70
N LEU A 75 -16.88 -7.80 -1.88
CA LEU A 75 -16.73 -9.18 -1.43
C LEU A 75 -17.90 -9.60 -0.52
N ASP A 76 -18.31 -8.74 0.43
CA ASP A 76 -19.45 -9.01 1.31
C ASP A 76 -20.74 -9.19 0.50
N SER A 77 -20.97 -8.31 -0.48
CA SER A 77 -22.14 -8.41 -1.37
C SER A 77 -22.09 -9.67 -2.24
N TYR A 78 -20.90 -10.09 -2.66
CA TYR A 78 -20.72 -11.31 -3.43
C TYR A 78 -20.97 -12.58 -2.58
N ASP A 79 -20.44 -12.61 -1.36
CA ASP A 79 -20.63 -13.73 -0.42
C ASP A 79 -22.10 -13.87 0.00
N GLU A 80 -22.84 -12.74 0.17
CA GLU A 80 -24.27 -12.74 0.46
C GLU A 80 -25.10 -13.24 -0.74
N LYS A 81 -24.83 -12.69 -1.93
CA LYS A 81 -25.52 -13.04 -3.18
C LYS A 81 -24.61 -12.83 -4.38
N PRO A 82 -24.04 -13.92 -4.94
CA PRO A 82 -23.24 -13.82 -6.15
C PRO A 82 -23.97 -13.11 -7.30
N SER A 83 -23.37 -12.06 -7.83
CA SER A 83 -23.92 -11.27 -8.94
C SER A 83 -22.82 -10.70 -9.83
N THR A 84 -23.17 -10.35 -11.07
CA THR A 84 -22.26 -9.69 -12.01
C THR A 84 -21.80 -8.33 -11.49
N GLU A 85 -22.68 -7.58 -10.82
CA GLU A 85 -22.36 -6.30 -10.20
C GLU A 85 -21.32 -6.46 -9.09
N ALA A 86 -21.49 -7.45 -8.20
CA ALA A 86 -20.51 -7.71 -7.14
C ALA A 86 -19.17 -8.15 -7.73
N LYS A 87 -19.14 -9.01 -8.76
CA LYS A 87 -17.92 -9.37 -9.49
C LYS A 87 -17.23 -8.15 -10.10
N LEU A 88 -18.00 -7.26 -10.73
CA LEU A 88 -17.49 -6.03 -11.30
C LEU A 88 -16.90 -5.13 -10.21
N GLY A 89 -17.56 -5.01 -9.06
CA GLY A 89 -17.06 -4.29 -7.89
C GLY A 89 -15.71 -4.85 -7.39
N ILE A 90 -15.58 -6.16 -7.28
CA ILE A 90 -14.31 -6.83 -6.91
C ILE A 90 -13.21 -6.49 -7.92
N ILE A 91 -13.47 -6.69 -9.20
CA ILE A 91 -12.48 -6.46 -10.27
C ILE A 91 -12.05 -5.00 -10.32
N SER A 92 -13.01 -4.06 -10.32
CA SER A 92 -12.72 -2.63 -10.47
C SER A 92 -11.92 -2.07 -9.29
N ASN A 93 -12.25 -2.45 -8.07
CA ASN A 93 -11.54 -1.97 -6.89
C ASN A 93 -10.14 -2.61 -6.77
N ALA A 94 -10.00 -3.91 -7.01
CA ALA A 94 -8.70 -4.57 -7.00
C ALA A 94 -7.76 -4.03 -8.10
N ALA A 95 -8.25 -3.89 -9.33
CA ALA A 95 -7.49 -3.34 -10.44
C ALA A 95 -7.17 -1.85 -10.24
N GLY A 96 -8.12 -1.08 -9.71
CA GLY A 96 -7.93 0.34 -9.36
C GLY A 96 -6.83 0.54 -8.33
N TYR A 97 -6.85 -0.26 -7.27
CA TYR A 97 -5.78 -0.25 -6.26
C TYR A 97 -4.42 -0.61 -6.86
N ALA A 98 -4.33 -1.69 -7.63
CA ALA A 98 -3.06 -2.10 -8.25
C ALA A 98 -2.47 -0.99 -9.14
N SER A 99 -3.32 -0.37 -9.98
CA SER A 99 -2.90 0.75 -10.83
C SER A 99 -2.53 2.01 -10.05
N LEU A 100 -3.20 2.28 -8.93
CA LEU A 100 -2.84 3.36 -8.02
C LEU A 100 -1.46 3.11 -7.40
N LEU A 101 -1.25 1.91 -6.84
CA LEU A 101 -0.03 1.52 -6.15
C LEU A 101 1.19 1.57 -7.07
N GLU A 102 1.07 1.10 -8.30
CA GLU A 102 2.16 1.14 -9.29
C GLU A 102 2.62 2.59 -9.55
N ARG A 103 1.69 3.51 -9.81
CA ARG A 103 2.01 4.93 -10.00
C ARG A 103 2.52 5.61 -8.73
N HIS A 104 2.03 5.21 -7.58
CA HIS A 104 2.44 5.71 -6.28
C HIS A 104 3.92 5.37 -6.01
N ILE A 105 4.29 4.11 -6.13
CA ILE A 105 5.68 3.64 -5.97
C ILE A 105 6.62 4.33 -6.99
N GLU A 106 6.19 4.51 -8.23
CA GLU A 106 6.96 5.23 -9.23
C GLU A 106 7.25 6.67 -8.79
N LYS A 107 6.24 7.40 -8.29
CA LYS A 107 6.41 8.77 -7.78
C LYS A 107 7.31 8.82 -6.54
N GLU A 108 7.19 7.88 -5.63
CA GLU A 108 8.09 7.81 -4.48
C GLU A 108 9.53 7.67 -4.92
N ASN A 109 9.82 6.69 -5.77
CA ASN A 109 11.18 6.40 -6.22
C ASN A 109 11.78 7.50 -7.11
N THR A 110 10.97 8.10 -7.97
CA THR A 110 11.48 9.08 -8.97
C THR A 110 11.44 10.52 -8.51
N LEU A 111 10.55 10.86 -7.59
CA LEU A 111 10.31 12.22 -7.16
C LEU A 111 10.51 12.42 -5.65
N VAL A 112 9.73 11.70 -4.81
CA VAL A 112 9.63 12.00 -3.37
C VAL A 112 10.96 11.76 -2.66
N PHE A 113 11.49 10.54 -2.79
CA PHE A 113 12.75 10.16 -2.13
C PHE A 113 13.93 10.98 -2.65
N LYS A 114 14.02 11.18 -3.96
CA LYS A 114 15.08 12.03 -4.55
C LYS A 114 14.99 13.49 -4.13
N TYR A 115 13.76 14.00 -3.95
CA TYR A 115 13.58 15.37 -3.46
C TYR A 115 13.97 15.49 -1.99
N ALA A 116 13.63 14.50 -1.17
CA ALA A 116 14.06 14.43 0.23
C ALA A 116 15.59 14.36 0.36
N GLU A 117 16.23 13.40 -0.32
CA GLU A 117 17.68 13.22 -0.32
C GLU A 117 18.45 14.49 -0.72
N LYS A 118 17.92 15.23 -1.70
CA LYS A 118 18.57 16.44 -2.19
C LYS A 118 18.38 17.66 -1.29
N ASN A 119 17.29 17.74 -0.55
CA ASN A 119 16.86 18.98 0.09
C ASN A 119 16.73 18.91 1.62
N LEU A 120 16.61 17.74 2.22
CA LEU A 120 16.63 17.61 3.68
C LEU A 120 18.07 17.81 4.20
N PRO A 121 18.23 18.44 5.38
CA PRO A 121 19.53 18.46 6.08
C PRO A 121 20.02 17.02 6.33
N GLN A 122 21.34 16.84 6.28
CA GLN A 122 21.95 15.53 6.49
C GLN A 122 21.57 14.93 7.86
N GLU A 123 21.53 15.75 8.90
CA GLU A 123 21.10 15.33 10.25
C GLU A 123 19.68 14.76 10.26
N SER A 124 18.75 15.40 9.52
CA SER A 124 17.36 14.92 9.39
C SER A 124 17.30 13.61 8.61
N MET A 125 18.08 13.47 7.53
CA MET A 125 18.16 12.21 6.78
C MET A 125 18.76 11.07 7.59
N ASP A 126 19.83 11.32 8.34
CA ASP A 126 20.45 10.32 9.22
C ASP A 126 19.44 9.84 10.27
N LYS A 127 18.67 10.77 10.86
CA LYS A 127 17.61 10.44 11.81
C LYS A 127 16.46 9.63 11.17
N VAL A 128 16.03 9.99 9.97
CA VAL A 128 15.00 9.24 9.22
C VAL A 128 15.47 7.80 8.99
N ASN A 129 16.72 7.60 8.59
CA ASN A 129 17.29 6.29 8.35
C ASN A 129 17.36 5.46 9.63
N GLU A 130 17.93 6.01 10.71
CA GLU A 130 18.05 5.34 12.01
C GLU A 130 16.68 4.94 12.58
N ASP A 131 15.69 5.86 12.56
CA ASP A 131 14.35 5.60 13.06
C ASP A 131 13.62 4.57 12.20
N SER A 132 13.85 4.59 10.87
CA SER A 132 13.27 3.63 9.93
C SER A 132 13.86 2.22 10.11
N GLU A 133 15.17 2.11 10.31
CA GLU A 133 15.85 0.84 10.58
C GLU A 133 15.32 0.20 11.86
N ARG A 134 15.28 0.95 12.97
CA ARG A 134 14.73 0.48 14.24
C ARG A 134 13.26 0.03 14.12
N PHE A 135 12.47 0.72 13.32
CA PHE A 135 11.08 0.36 13.09
C PHE A 135 10.95 -0.97 12.32
N VAL A 136 11.80 -1.18 11.31
CA VAL A 136 11.83 -2.44 10.53
C VAL A 136 12.37 -3.59 11.38
N GLU A 137 13.46 -3.40 12.13
CA GLU A 137 14.01 -4.42 13.04
C GLU A 137 12.96 -4.91 14.05
N LYS A 138 12.18 -3.98 14.60
CA LYS A 138 11.07 -4.33 15.51
C LYS A 138 10.00 -5.17 14.78
N ALA A 139 9.61 -4.81 13.58
CA ALA A 139 8.61 -5.55 12.82
C ALA A 139 9.09 -6.97 12.43
N ILE A 140 10.40 -7.13 12.17
CA ILE A 140 11.03 -8.43 11.95
C ILE A 140 10.96 -9.25 13.25
N ALA A 141 11.38 -8.68 14.38
CA ALA A 141 11.36 -9.35 15.68
C ALA A 141 9.94 -9.77 16.11
N ASP A 142 8.93 -8.97 15.77
CA ASP A 142 7.51 -9.25 16.03
C ASP A 142 6.91 -10.27 15.02
N GLY A 143 7.67 -10.75 14.03
CA GLY A 143 7.24 -11.71 13.00
C GLY A 143 6.28 -11.13 11.94
N VAL A 144 6.08 -9.82 11.93
CA VAL A 144 5.17 -9.16 11.00
C VAL A 144 5.66 -9.29 9.56
N VAL A 145 6.95 -9.09 9.34
CA VAL A 145 7.57 -9.16 8.01
C VAL A 145 7.44 -10.56 7.43
N ASP A 146 7.83 -11.58 8.21
CA ASP A 146 7.80 -12.98 7.77
C ASP A 146 6.37 -13.44 7.45
N LYS A 147 5.39 -13.07 8.27
CA LYS A 147 3.97 -13.36 8.01
C LYS A 147 3.54 -12.90 6.61
N TYR A 148 3.86 -11.65 6.27
CA TYR A 148 3.36 -11.06 5.03
C TYR A 148 4.20 -11.40 3.80
N ILE A 149 5.49 -11.66 3.96
CA ILE A 149 6.32 -12.22 2.88
C ILE A 149 5.81 -13.62 2.52
N SER A 150 5.57 -14.48 3.50
CA SER A 150 5.03 -15.83 3.26
C SER A 150 3.66 -15.79 2.56
N LEU A 151 2.79 -14.84 2.93
CA LEU A 151 1.51 -14.65 2.24
C LEU A 151 1.69 -14.23 0.77
N LEU A 152 2.63 -13.32 0.50
CA LEU A 152 2.92 -12.91 -0.88
C LEU A 152 3.47 -14.04 -1.72
N GLU A 153 4.34 -14.88 -1.16
CA GLU A 153 4.87 -16.07 -1.83
C GLU A 153 3.75 -17.09 -2.13
N GLU A 154 2.83 -17.35 -1.17
CA GLU A 154 1.64 -18.18 -1.37
C GLU A 154 0.79 -17.64 -2.54
N MET A 155 0.44 -16.35 -2.50
CA MET A 155 -0.39 -15.74 -3.53
C MET A 155 0.30 -15.70 -4.89
N THR A 156 1.58 -15.38 -4.92
CA THR A 156 2.38 -15.38 -6.16
C THR A 156 2.43 -16.77 -6.77
N SER A 157 2.71 -17.80 -5.98
CA SER A 157 2.73 -19.19 -6.44
C SER A 157 1.37 -19.64 -6.99
N LYS A 158 0.28 -19.24 -6.32
CA LYS A 158 -1.10 -19.62 -6.71
C LYS A 158 -1.57 -18.92 -8.00
N TYR A 159 -1.17 -17.67 -8.22
CA TYR A 159 -1.72 -16.82 -9.28
C TYR A 159 -0.71 -16.40 -10.36
N SER A 160 0.57 -16.77 -10.23
CA SER A 160 1.54 -16.57 -11.32
C SER A 160 1.13 -17.38 -12.54
N ARG A 161 1.06 -16.72 -13.69
CA ARG A 161 0.91 -17.43 -14.96
C ARG A 161 2.21 -18.18 -15.27
N GLN A 162 2.09 -19.46 -15.54
CA GLN A 162 3.15 -20.25 -16.17
C GLN A 162 3.34 -19.80 -17.61
#